data_0022976290c71286f3b6e192b7139d83
#
_entry.id   0022976290c71286f3b6e192b7139d83
#
_cell.length_a   1.000
_cell.length_b   1.000
_cell.length_c   1.000
_cell.angle_alpha   90.00
_cell.angle_beta   90.00
_cell.angle_gamma   90.00
#
_symmetry.space_group_name_H-M   'P 1'
#
loop_
_entity.id
_entity.type
_entity.pdbx_description
1 polymer ?
#
loop_
_entity_poly.entity_id
_entity_poly.type
_entity_poly.pdbx_seq_one_letter_code
_entity_poly.pdbx_strand_id
1 'polypeptide(L)'
;YLQTAGAAPVNVKFLIEGEEEVSSPNLKPFIVDHLELLRADVAVISDTSMRSIEEPAILHSLRGMTYIEIHVQGPREDLHSGLWGGAVHNPAQALAQILAKMFNADNSIAVPGFYDDVVPLTPAEREMIAKTDLTEAQYMASTGVPAVWGDAAFNIRERIAARPTLDVNGLWSGWSGPGPKTIVPAKAGCKLSCRLVGNQDPHKIFEQLKSYIESLAPPTVTVEVRLLTTGKPALFPFDSPAMKAAERAYVRGWGAQPVFTRGGGSIPVVADIADLMGIPVVLMGFGLDDDGLHSPNERYSIEMFQRGIETTIVYLEELANVNRDA
;
A
#
# COMPACT_ATOMS: atom_id res chain seq x y z
N TYR A 1 11.90 0.32 32.79
CA TYR A 1 11.31 -0.97 33.17
C TYR A 1 12.34 -1.91 33.80
N LEU A 2 13.44 -2.24 33.14
CA LEU A 2 14.46 -3.16 33.67
C LEU A 2 15.04 -2.73 35.02
N GLN A 3 15.20 -1.42 35.26
CA GLN A 3 15.70 -0.91 36.54
C GLN A 3 14.72 -1.13 37.70
N THR A 4 13.41 -1.22 37.41
CA THR A 4 12.37 -1.40 38.43
C THR A 4 11.92 -2.85 38.58
N ALA A 5 11.81 -3.58 37.47
CA ALA A 5 11.32 -4.96 37.43
C ALA A 5 12.45 -6.02 37.44
N GLY A 6 13.69 -5.62 37.18
CA GLY A 6 14.86 -6.50 37.18
C GLY A 6 15.03 -7.36 35.91
N ALA A 7 13.94 -7.67 35.21
CA ALA A 7 13.98 -8.46 33.98
C ALA A 7 12.79 -8.06 33.06
N ALA A 8 12.96 -8.24 31.75
CA ALA A 8 11.84 -8.13 30.81
C ALA A 8 10.85 -9.31 30.99
N PRO A 9 9.54 -9.10 30.81
CA PRO A 9 8.53 -10.15 31.02
C PRO A 9 8.56 -11.22 29.89
N VAL A 10 9.19 -10.92 28.78
CA VAL A 10 9.40 -11.81 27.61
C VAL A 10 10.82 -11.65 27.07
N ASN A 11 11.28 -12.61 26.28
CA ASN A 11 12.54 -12.45 25.53
C ASN A 11 12.31 -11.47 24.37
N VAL A 12 13.21 -10.50 24.21
CA VAL A 12 13.12 -9.49 23.15
C VAL A 12 14.34 -9.58 22.24
N LYS A 13 14.09 -9.65 20.95
CA LYS A 13 15.11 -9.54 19.89
C LYS A 13 14.87 -8.25 19.12
N PHE A 14 15.94 -7.55 18.79
CA PHE A 14 15.89 -6.36 17.96
C PHE A 14 16.51 -6.68 16.60
N LEU A 15 15.72 -6.50 15.53
CA LEU A 15 16.19 -6.50 14.16
C LEU A 15 16.19 -5.06 13.67
N ILE A 16 17.39 -4.51 13.44
CA ILE A 16 17.57 -3.09 13.08
C ILE A 16 18.18 -3.05 11.70
N GLU A 17 17.58 -2.26 10.81
CA GLU A 17 18.08 -1.99 9.46
C GLU A 17 18.17 -0.49 9.18
N GLY A 18 18.79 -0.11 8.05
CA GLY A 18 18.92 1.27 7.60
C GLY A 18 18.58 1.46 6.11
N GLU A 19 17.82 0.55 5.52
CA GLU A 19 17.53 0.53 4.07
C GLU A 19 16.02 0.57 3.75
N GLU A 20 15.15 0.84 4.75
CA GLU A 20 13.70 0.77 4.57
C GLU A 20 13.25 1.69 3.41
N GLU A 21 13.73 2.93 3.38
CA GLU A 21 13.37 3.96 2.38
C GLU A 21 13.88 3.67 0.96
N VAL A 22 14.71 2.65 0.80
CA VAL A 22 15.18 2.14 -0.50
C VAL A 22 14.74 0.70 -0.75
N SER A 23 13.64 0.27 -0.11
CA SER A 23 12.99 -1.05 -0.28
C SER A 23 13.75 -2.22 0.33
N SER A 24 14.60 -2.01 1.33
CA SER A 24 15.27 -3.04 2.15
C SER A 24 15.88 -4.20 1.35
N PRO A 25 16.72 -3.96 0.33
CA PRO A 25 17.18 -5.00 -0.60
C PRO A 25 17.97 -6.13 0.08
N ASN A 26 18.61 -5.84 1.23
CA ASN A 26 19.42 -6.81 1.96
C ASN A 26 18.67 -7.48 3.12
N LEU A 27 17.52 -6.96 3.54
CA LEU A 27 16.81 -7.47 4.72
C LEU A 27 16.20 -8.85 4.48
N LYS A 28 15.55 -9.09 3.36
CA LYS A 28 14.96 -10.39 3.03
C LYS A 28 16.02 -11.51 2.96
N PRO A 29 17.15 -11.36 2.24
CA PRO A 29 18.25 -12.32 2.30
C PRO A 29 18.76 -12.56 3.72
N PHE A 30 18.93 -11.49 4.51
CA PHE A 30 19.38 -11.61 5.90
C PHE A 30 18.42 -12.45 6.75
N ILE A 31 17.10 -12.23 6.64
CA ILE A 31 16.09 -13.02 7.35
C ILE A 31 16.20 -14.49 6.98
N VAL A 32 16.31 -14.81 5.69
CA VAL A 32 16.44 -16.20 5.20
C VAL A 32 17.68 -16.89 5.79
N ASP A 33 18.81 -16.19 5.80
CA ASP A 33 20.08 -16.74 6.30
C ASP A 33 20.12 -16.89 7.84
N HIS A 34 19.24 -16.19 8.56
CA HIS A 34 19.27 -16.12 10.02
C HIS A 34 17.94 -16.52 10.70
N LEU A 35 17.11 -17.35 10.05
CA LEU A 35 15.80 -17.76 10.59
C LEU A 35 15.86 -18.32 12.02
N GLU A 36 16.85 -19.18 12.32
CA GLU A 36 17.03 -19.73 13.67
C GLU A 36 17.38 -18.66 14.71
N LEU A 37 18.24 -17.70 14.33
CA LEU A 37 18.59 -16.58 15.20
C LEU A 37 17.38 -15.68 15.47
N LEU A 38 16.56 -15.45 14.44
CA LEU A 38 15.40 -14.57 14.49
C LEU A 38 14.14 -15.24 15.02
N ARG A 39 14.16 -16.56 15.27
CA ARG A 39 12.99 -17.30 15.77
C ARG A 39 12.31 -16.55 16.91
N ALA A 40 11.01 -16.31 16.79
CA ALA A 40 10.19 -15.59 17.75
C ALA A 40 8.73 -16.09 17.66
N ASP A 41 7.91 -15.73 18.65
CA ASP A 41 6.47 -16.07 18.68
C ASP A 41 5.62 -14.99 18.05
N VAL A 42 6.12 -13.75 17.99
CA VAL A 42 5.46 -12.58 17.39
C VAL A 42 6.49 -11.57 16.92
N ALA A 43 6.24 -10.91 15.82
CA ALA A 43 6.98 -9.73 15.38
C ALA A 43 6.15 -8.46 15.64
N VAL A 44 6.83 -7.39 16.07
CA VAL A 44 6.22 -6.07 16.27
C VAL A 44 6.93 -5.06 15.37
N ILE A 45 6.16 -4.33 14.59
CA ILE A 45 6.68 -3.27 13.73
C ILE A 45 5.99 -1.97 14.16
N SER A 46 6.78 -0.97 14.57
CA SER A 46 6.28 0.29 15.12
C SER A 46 6.45 1.44 14.12
N ASP A 47 6.08 1.19 12.88
CA ASP A 47 6.22 2.13 11.77
C ASP A 47 4.86 2.38 11.10
N THR A 48 3.89 2.83 11.91
CA THR A 48 2.54 3.13 11.43
C THR A 48 1.97 4.35 12.17
N SER A 49 0.93 4.97 11.58
CA SER A 49 0.26 6.11 12.18
C SER A 49 -0.96 5.69 12.99
N MET A 50 -1.26 6.49 14.01
CA MET A 50 -2.54 6.54 14.69
C MET A 50 -3.50 7.51 13.99
N ARG A 51 -4.76 7.49 14.36
CA ARG A 51 -5.75 8.46 13.87
C ARG A 51 -5.62 9.81 14.56
N SER A 52 -5.48 9.79 15.86
CA SER A 52 -5.22 10.96 16.72
C SER A 52 -4.68 10.51 18.07
N ILE A 53 -4.34 11.47 18.93
CA ILE A 53 -3.95 11.19 20.31
C ILE A 53 -5.10 10.56 21.10
N GLU A 54 -6.34 10.96 20.84
CA GLU A 54 -7.53 10.45 21.52
C GLU A 54 -8.04 9.13 20.96
N GLU A 55 -7.75 8.84 19.70
CA GLU A 55 -8.20 7.64 19.01
C GLU A 55 -7.03 6.83 18.45
N PRO A 56 -6.37 6.01 19.29
CA PRO A 56 -5.28 5.15 18.84
C PRO A 56 -5.76 4.12 17.83
N ALA A 57 -4.87 3.68 16.94
CA ALA A 57 -5.17 2.68 15.93
C ALA A 57 -4.14 1.55 15.91
N ILE A 58 -4.61 0.34 15.62
CA ILE A 58 -3.78 -0.82 15.31
C ILE A 58 -4.06 -1.19 13.85
N LEU A 59 -3.04 -1.17 13.02
CA LEU A 59 -3.17 -1.63 11.64
C LEU A 59 -3.16 -3.16 11.60
N HIS A 60 -4.12 -3.74 10.90
CA HIS A 60 -4.14 -5.19 10.68
C HIS A 60 -4.01 -5.57 9.20
N SER A 61 -3.82 -4.58 8.32
CA SER A 61 -3.58 -4.81 6.89
C SER A 61 -2.72 -3.71 6.30
N LEU A 62 -1.86 -4.08 5.37
CA LEU A 62 -1.11 -3.18 4.50
C LEU A 62 -1.37 -3.58 3.05
N ARG A 63 -1.39 -2.59 2.14
CA ARG A 63 -1.56 -2.87 0.72
C ARG A 63 -0.24 -3.33 0.11
N GLY A 64 -0.34 -4.26 -0.83
CA GLY A 64 0.74 -4.62 -1.74
C GLY A 64 0.85 -3.65 -2.90
N MET A 65 1.74 -3.98 -3.82
CA MET A 65 1.96 -3.18 -5.03
C MET A 65 2.38 -4.05 -6.22
N THR A 66 1.86 -3.71 -7.39
CA THR A 66 2.44 -4.09 -8.69
C THR A 66 2.67 -2.81 -9.47
N TYR A 67 3.90 -2.53 -9.85
CA TYR A 67 4.28 -1.33 -10.57
C TYR A 67 4.87 -1.69 -11.92
N ILE A 68 4.25 -1.17 -13.00
CA ILE A 68 4.59 -1.51 -14.38
C ILE A 68 4.90 -0.26 -15.21
N GLU A 69 5.59 -0.48 -16.31
CA GLU A 69 5.81 0.52 -17.35
C GLU A 69 5.33 -0.02 -18.68
N ILE A 70 4.57 0.79 -19.42
CA ILE A 70 4.06 0.47 -20.76
C ILE A 70 4.81 1.32 -21.78
N HIS A 71 5.37 0.68 -22.79
CA HIS A 71 5.98 1.32 -23.94
C HIS A 71 5.14 1.05 -25.19
N VAL A 72 4.80 2.10 -25.92
CA VAL A 72 4.10 2.01 -27.18
C VAL A 72 4.99 2.58 -28.29
N GLN A 73 5.35 1.74 -29.26
CA GLN A 73 6.13 2.12 -30.44
C GLN A 73 5.20 2.25 -31.63
N GLY A 74 5.15 3.44 -32.22
CA GLY A 74 4.50 3.74 -33.50
C GLY A 74 5.52 3.71 -34.66
N PRO A 75 5.69 4.81 -35.41
CA PRO A 75 6.68 4.88 -36.48
C PRO A 75 8.10 4.79 -35.93
N ARG A 76 9.08 4.58 -36.83
CA ARG A 76 10.50 4.46 -36.47
C ARG A 76 11.07 5.75 -35.84
N GLU A 77 10.59 6.88 -36.31
CA GLU A 77 10.99 8.23 -35.89
C GLU A 77 9.77 9.18 -35.87
N ASP A 78 9.91 10.36 -35.25
CA ASP A 78 8.87 11.39 -35.31
C ASP A 78 8.60 11.80 -36.76
N LEU A 79 7.34 11.79 -37.18
CA LEU A 79 6.95 12.12 -38.53
C LEU A 79 6.17 13.44 -38.57
N HIS A 80 6.25 14.15 -39.69
CA HIS A 80 5.46 15.38 -39.91
C HIS A 80 3.96 15.03 -39.99
N SER A 81 3.16 15.57 -39.05
CA SER A 81 1.74 15.22 -38.96
C SER A 81 0.90 15.64 -40.17
N GLY A 82 1.31 16.71 -40.87
CA GLY A 82 0.65 17.15 -42.09
C GLY A 82 0.88 16.22 -43.30
N LEU A 83 1.91 15.38 -43.28
CA LEU A 83 2.19 14.40 -44.31
C LEU A 83 1.69 13.00 -44.00
N TRP A 84 1.77 12.62 -42.70
CA TRP A 84 1.53 11.25 -42.28
C TRP A 84 0.38 11.09 -41.29
N GLY A 85 -0.16 12.19 -40.76
CA GLY A 85 -1.36 12.18 -39.90
C GLY A 85 -2.55 11.61 -40.60
N GLY A 86 -3.32 10.76 -39.92
CA GLY A 86 -4.46 10.04 -40.52
C GLY A 86 -4.10 8.74 -41.23
N ALA A 87 -2.80 8.53 -41.60
CA ALA A 87 -2.32 7.30 -42.21
C ALA A 87 -1.47 6.48 -41.26
N VAL A 88 -0.66 7.14 -40.40
CA VAL A 88 0.15 6.51 -39.38
C VAL A 88 -0.51 6.64 -38.02
N HIS A 89 -0.69 5.54 -37.32
CA HIS A 89 -1.32 5.55 -35.98
C HIS A 89 -0.38 6.23 -34.96
N ASN A 90 -0.88 7.26 -34.31
CA ASN A 90 -0.16 7.98 -33.29
C ASN A 90 -0.10 7.15 -32.00
N PRO A 91 1.09 6.78 -31.49
CA PRO A 91 1.22 5.95 -30.30
C PRO A 91 0.64 6.59 -29.01
N ALA A 92 0.57 7.93 -28.95
CA ALA A 92 -0.10 8.61 -27.85
C ALA A 92 -1.61 8.36 -27.85
N GLN A 93 -2.23 8.36 -29.03
CA GLN A 93 -3.66 8.05 -29.18
C GLN A 93 -3.93 6.57 -28.87
N ALA A 94 -3.06 5.66 -29.32
CA ALA A 94 -3.18 4.23 -29.01
C ALA A 94 -3.07 3.99 -27.50
N LEU A 95 -2.09 4.60 -26.82
CA LEU A 95 -1.93 4.50 -25.37
C LEU A 95 -3.14 5.07 -24.63
N ALA A 96 -3.64 6.23 -25.01
CA ALA A 96 -4.84 6.82 -24.40
C ALA A 96 -6.07 5.91 -24.53
N GLN A 97 -6.25 5.24 -25.69
CA GLN A 97 -7.33 4.28 -25.89
C GLN A 97 -7.18 3.02 -25.02
N ILE A 98 -5.95 2.53 -24.82
CA ILE A 98 -5.66 1.42 -23.90
C ILE A 98 -6.02 1.85 -22.47
N LEU A 99 -5.49 2.98 -22.00
CA LEU A 99 -5.73 3.48 -20.64
C LEU A 99 -7.22 3.71 -20.34
N ALA A 100 -7.97 4.27 -21.29
CA ALA A 100 -9.41 4.49 -21.14
C ALA A 100 -10.21 3.19 -20.94
N LYS A 101 -9.69 2.05 -21.42
CA LYS A 101 -10.32 0.74 -21.27
C LYS A 101 -9.89 0.00 -20.00
N MET A 102 -9.00 0.56 -19.20
CA MET A 102 -8.59 -0.04 -17.93
C MET A 102 -9.66 0.06 -16.84
N PHE A 103 -10.69 0.87 -17.05
CA PHE A 103 -11.79 1.09 -16.12
C PHE A 103 -13.15 0.84 -16.76
N ASN A 104 -14.06 0.28 -15.99
CA ASN A 104 -15.48 0.18 -16.31
C ASN A 104 -16.20 1.52 -16.08
N ALA A 105 -17.44 1.61 -16.50
CA ALA A 105 -18.27 2.82 -16.34
C ALA A 105 -18.57 3.17 -14.87
N ASP A 106 -18.49 2.20 -13.97
CA ASP A 106 -18.64 2.35 -12.51
C ASP A 106 -17.32 2.66 -11.79
N ASN A 107 -16.24 2.93 -12.54
CA ASN A 107 -14.88 3.17 -12.09
C ASN A 107 -14.19 1.94 -11.46
N SER A 108 -14.75 0.76 -11.56
CA SER A 108 -14.03 -0.48 -11.23
C SER A 108 -12.96 -0.78 -12.28
N ILE A 109 -11.91 -1.54 -11.90
CA ILE A 109 -10.83 -1.93 -12.79
C ILE A 109 -11.35 -3.02 -13.75
N ALA A 110 -11.17 -2.81 -15.07
CA ALA A 110 -11.71 -3.67 -16.11
C ALA A 110 -10.85 -4.90 -16.45
N VAL A 111 -9.70 -5.05 -15.81
CA VAL A 111 -8.76 -6.17 -16.05
C VAL A 111 -9.41 -7.48 -15.62
N PRO A 112 -9.54 -8.48 -16.51
CA PRO A 112 -10.17 -9.76 -16.17
C PRO A 112 -9.45 -10.47 -15.02
N GLY A 113 -10.21 -10.95 -14.04
CA GLY A 113 -9.68 -11.67 -12.88
C GLY A 113 -9.03 -10.78 -11.82
N PHE A 114 -8.96 -9.46 -12.00
CA PHE A 114 -8.28 -8.54 -11.09
C PHE A 114 -8.79 -8.62 -9.64
N TYR A 115 -10.05 -8.93 -9.45
CA TYR A 115 -10.69 -9.00 -8.14
C TYR A 115 -10.87 -10.42 -7.58
N ASP A 116 -10.43 -11.47 -8.31
CA ASP A 116 -10.72 -12.88 -7.94
C ASP A 116 -10.20 -13.26 -6.55
N ASP A 117 -9.04 -12.73 -6.17
CA ASP A 117 -8.40 -13.04 -4.88
C ASP A 117 -8.65 -11.97 -3.80
N VAL A 118 -9.49 -10.97 -4.09
CA VAL A 118 -9.82 -9.92 -3.11
C VAL A 118 -10.69 -10.49 -2.02
N VAL A 119 -10.21 -10.42 -0.77
CA VAL A 119 -10.99 -10.82 0.41
C VAL A 119 -12.13 -9.80 0.64
N PRO A 120 -13.40 -10.22 0.56
CA PRO A 120 -14.51 -9.32 0.80
C PRO A 120 -14.52 -8.80 2.24
N LEU A 121 -14.91 -7.53 2.41
CA LEU A 121 -15.15 -6.97 3.73
C LEU A 121 -16.38 -7.64 4.37
N THR A 122 -16.24 -8.07 5.61
CA THR A 122 -17.37 -8.51 6.41
C THR A 122 -18.26 -7.31 6.81
N PRO A 123 -19.55 -7.52 7.12
CA PRO A 123 -20.41 -6.45 7.61
C PRO A 123 -19.85 -5.74 8.86
N ALA A 124 -19.21 -6.48 9.77
CA ALA A 124 -18.58 -5.91 10.97
C ALA A 124 -17.39 -5.03 10.62
N GLU A 125 -16.54 -5.42 9.66
CA GLU A 125 -15.43 -4.58 9.18
C GLU A 125 -15.96 -3.31 8.49
N ARG A 126 -17.00 -3.42 7.66
CA ARG A 126 -17.61 -2.24 7.02
C ARG A 126 -18.17 -1.25 8.04
N GLU A 127 -18.84 -1.74 9.08
CA GLU A 127 -19.33 -0.89 10.18
C GLU A 127 -18.18 -0.21 10.92
N MET A 128 -17.10 -0.93 11.20
CA MET A 128 -15.92 -0.39 11.85
C MET A 128 -15.22 0.68 10.98
N ILE A 129 -15.05 0.43 9.70
CA ILE A 129 -14.47 1.38 8.75
C ILE A 129 -15.36 2.64 8.66
N ALA A 130 -16.68 2.48 8.57
CA ALA A 130 -17.62 3.60 8.47
C ALA A 130 -17.57 4.54 9.69
N LYS A 131 -17.32 4.01 10.89
CA LYS A 131 -17.15 4.82 12.11
C LYS A 131 -15.88 5.67 12.09
N THR A 132 -14.91 5.25 11.31
CA THR A 132 -13.58 5.86 11.25
C THR A 132 -13.32 6.65 9.96
N ASP A 133 -14.30 6.69 9.04
CA ASP A 133 -14.13 7.37 7.76
C ASP A 133 -14.31 8.89 7.89
N LEU A 134 -13.61 9.62 7.04
CA LEU A 134 -13.86 11.03 6.81
C LEU A 134 -15.06 11.20 5.89
N THR A 135 -15.81 12.26 6.07
CA THR A 135 -16.87 12.64 5.14
C THR A 135 -16.27 13.06 3.78
N GLU A 136 -17.04 12.95 2.70
CA GLU A 136 -16.59 13.43 1.38
C GLU A 136 -16.19 14.91 1.43
N ALA A 137 -16.91 15.73 2.17
CA ALA A 137 -16.58 17.15 2.34
C ALA A 137 -15.21 17.37 2.99
N GLN A 138 -14.84 16.54 3.98
CA GLN A 138 -13.52 16.59 4.61
C GLN A 138 -12.42 16.15 3.64
N TYR A 139 -12.65 15.08 2.87
CA TYR A 139 -11.70 14.66 1.83
C TYR A 139 -11.51 15.71 0.74
N MET A 140 -12.60 16.32 0.27
CA MET A 140 -12.52 17.42 -0.71
C MET A 140 -11.77 18.62 -0.15
N ALA A 141 -11.98 18.96 1.12
CA ALA A 141 -11.29 20.06 1.78
C ALA A 141 -9.80 19.79 1.95
N SER A 142 -9.41 18.56 2.32
CA SER A 142 -7.99 18.19 2.52
C SER A 142 -7.22 18.04 1.22
N THR A 143 -7.87 17.59 0.13
CA THR A 143 -7.22 17.31 -1.15
C THR A 143 -7.37 18.43 -2.19
N GLY A 144 -8.35 19.34 -2.01
CA GLY A 144 -8.66 20.39 -2.97
C GLY A 144 -9.39 19.92 -4.23
N VAL A 145 -9.86 18.66 -4.29
CA VAL A 145 -10.60 18.16 -5.45
C VAL A 145 -12.05 18.66 -5.44
N PRO A 146 -12.68 18.87 -6.62
CA PRO A 146 -14.07 19.33 -6.71
C PRO A 146 -15.10 18.24 -6.38
N ALA A 147 -14.71 16.97 -6.45
CA ALA A 147 -15.52 15.80 -6.11
C ALA A 147 -14.62 14.60 -5.83
N VAL A 148 -15.11 13.65 -5.02
CA VAL A 148 -14.43 12.35 -4.84
C VAL A 148 -14.66 11.45 -6.05
N TRP A 149 -13.74 10.49 -6.26
CA TRP A 149 -13.77 9.55 -7.39
C TRP A 149 -13.66 8.11 -6.90
N GLY A 150 -14.08 7.14 -7.74
CA GLY A 150 -13.93 5.70 -7.53
C GLY A 150 -15.26 4.96 -7.52
N ASP A 151 -15.21 3.66 -7.21
CA ASP A 151 -16.37 2.77 -7.17
C ASP A 151 -17.37 3.20 -6.08
N ALA A 152 -18.57 3.60 -6.50
CA ALA A 152 -19.62 4.10 -5.60
C ALA A 152 -20.21 3.04 -4.65
N ALA A 153 -19.94 1.75 -4.87
CA ALA A 153 -20.36 0.68 -3.96
C ALA A 153 -19.57 0.64 -2.63
N PHE A 154 -18.49 1.43 -2.55
CA PHE A 154 -17.59 1.49 -1.40
C PHE A 154 -17.44 2.93 -0.91
N ASN A 155 -17.34 3.12 0.42
CA ASN A 155 -16.98 4.42 0.98
C ASN A 155 -15.50 4.76 0.69
N ILE A 156 -15.08 5.99 0.98
CA ILE A 156 -13.74 6.47 0.63
C ILE A 156 -12.66 5.63 1.33
N ARG A 157 -12.80 5.36 2.62
CA ARG A 157 -11.82 4.57 3.37
C ARG A 157 -11.74 3.13 2.86
N GLU A 158 -12.86 2.52 2.48
CA GLU A 158 -12.86 1.21 1.84
C GLU A 158 -12.08 1.24 0.51
N ARG A 159 -12.28 2.27 -0.33
CA ARG A 159 -11.57 2.44 -1.60
C ARG A 159 -10.06 2.54 -1.41
N ILE A 160 -9.59 3.29 -0.41
CA ILE A 160 -8.16 3.57 -0.23
C ILE A 160 -7.42 2.54 0.62
N ALA A 161 -8.12 1.68 1.38
CA ALA A 161 -7.48 0.75 2.30
C ALA A 161 -7.88 -0.72 2.12
N ALA A 162 -9.10 -1.00 1.64
CA ALA A 162 -9.66 -2.34 1.54
C ALA A 162 -9.98 -2.79 0.10
N ARG A 163 -9.83 -1.88 -0.86
CA ARG A 163 -9.99 -2.19 -2.29
C ARG A 163 -8.68 -1.98 -3.04
N PRO A 164 -8.39 -2.80 -4.06
CA PRO A 164 -7.24 -2.57 -4.91
C PRO A 164 -7.48 -1.34 -5.79
N THR A 165 -6.41 -0.65 -6.18
CA THR A 165 -6.46 0.52 -7.05
C THR A 165 -5.55 0.34 -8.25
N LEU A 166 -5.78 1.15 -9.29
CA LEU A 166 -4.92 1.30 -10.44
C LEU A 166 -4.76 2.80 -10.72
N ASP A 167 -3.51 3.28 -10.72
CA ASP A 167 -3.21 4.69 -10.86
C ASP A 167 -2.16 4.92 -11.97
N VAL A 168 -2.36 5.96 -12.78
CA VAL A 168 -1.38 6.44 -13.76
C VAL A 168 -0.42 7.40 -13.09
N ASN A 169 0.81 6.97 -12.84
CA ASN A 169 1.82 7.76 -12.11
C ASN A 169 2.68 8.63 -13.03
N GLY A 170 2.75 8.30 -14.31
CA GLY A 170 3.49 9.05 -15.31
C GLY A 170 2.98 8.76 -16.70
N LEU A 171 3.01 9.78 -17.57
CA LEU A 171 2.57 9.69 -18.95
C LEU A 171 3.45 10.58 -19.81
N TRP A 172 3.97 10.07 -20.91
CA TRP A 172 4.83 10.84 -21.81
C TRP A 172 4.62 10.45 -23.27
N SER A 173 4.65 11.44 -24.16
CA SER A 173 4.71 11.29 -25.61
C SER A 173 4.89 12.65 -26.28
N GLY A 174 5.35 12.66 -27.52
CA GLY A 174 5.39 13.83 -28.38
C GLY A 174 6.25 14.97 -27.83
N TRP A 175 5.82 16.20 -28.09
CA TRP A 175 6.54 17.42 -27.72
C TRP A 175 5.92 18.07 -26.49
N SER A 176 6.69 18.21 -25.43
CA SER A 176 6.30 18.87 -24.17
C SER A 176 7.05 20.17 -23.90
N GLY A 177 7.94 20.58 -24.84
CA GLY A 177 8.66 21.84 -24.73
C GLY A 177 7.82 23.05 -25.18
N PRO A 178 8.34 24.27 -25.06
CA PRO A 178 7.64 25.49 -25.46
C PRO A 178 7.39 25.53 -26.98
N GLY A 179 6.28 26.14 -27.38
CA GLY A 179 5.85 26.29 -28.76
C GLY A 179 5.27 25.00 -29.41
N PRO A 180 4.65 25.14 -30.59
CA PRO A 180 4.04 24.00 -31.29
C PRO A 180 5.09 23.17 -32.06
N LYS A 181 4.89 21.84 -32.11
CA LYS A 181 5.62 20.91 -32.98
C LYS A 181 4.61 19.95 -33.61
N THR A 182 4.39 20.05 -34.91
CA THR A 182 3.36 19.28 -35.63
C THR A 182 3.86 17.90 -36.04
N ILE A 183 3.89 16.96 -35.08
CA ILE A 183 4.44 15.61 -35.28
C ILE A 183 3.39 14.52 -34.99
N VAL A 184 3.57 13.34 -35.61
CA VAL A 184 3.16 12.06 -35.12
C VAL A 184 4.36 11.49 -34.39
N PRO A 185 4.34 11.36 -33.06
CA PRO A 185 5.52 10.91 -32.30
C PRO A 185 5.86 9.45 -32.60
N ALA A 186 7.13 9.11 -32.46
CA ALA A 186 7.60 7.73 -32.61
C ALA A 186 7.13 6.84 -31.46
N LYS A 187 7.05 7.40 -30.25
CA LYS A 187 6.85 6.64 -29.01
C LYS A 187 5.84 7.32 -28.07
N ALA A 188 5.21 6.49 -27.28
CA ALA A 188 4.48 6.90 -26.07
C ALA A 188 4.79 5.93 -24.95
N GLY A 189 4.57 6.33 -23.71
CA GLY A 189 4.73 5.44 -22.56
C GLY A 189 4.01 5.96 -21.33
N CYS A 190 3.76 5.07 -20.40
CA CYS A 190 3.24 5.42 -19.09
C CYS A 190 3.75 4.50 -17.99
N LYS A 191 3.68 4.98 -16.77
CA LYS A 191 3.88 4.21 -15.54
C LYS A 191 2.55 4.04 -14.84
N LEU A 192 2.27 2.81 -14.43
CA LEU A 192 1.06 2.44 -13.69
C LEU A 192 1.44 1.73 -12.41
N SER A 193 0.75 2.06 -11.33
CA SER A 193 0.82 1.28 -10.09
C SER A 193 -0.56 0.74 -9.73
N CYS A 194 -0.59 -0.51 -9.29
CA CYS A 194 -1.74 -1.11 -8.62
C CYS A 194 -1.42 -1.25 -7.14
N ARG A 195 -2.27 -0.72 -6.27
CA ARG A 195 -2.25 -1.11 -4.85
C ARG A 195 -3.10 -2.36 -4.70
N LEU A 196 -2.57 -3.37 -4.03
CA LEU A 196 -3.16 -4.69 -3.90
C LEU A 196 -3.66 -4.94 -2.48
N VAL A 197 -4.67 -5.78 -2.31
CA VAL A 197 -5.26 -6.07 -1.00
C VAL A 197 -5.46 -7.57 -0.79
N GLY A 198 -5.52 -7.96 0.47
CA GLY A 198 -5.83 -9.33 0.87
C GLY A 198 -4.89 -10.37 0.26
N ASN A 199 -5.45 -11.35 -0.46
CA ASN A 199 -4.72 -12.49 -1.00
C ASN A 199 -4.22 -12.28 -2.44
N GLN A 200 -4.25 -11.05 -2.97
CA GLN A 200 -3.78 -10.79 -4.33
C GLN A 200 -2.27 -11.05 -4.44
N ASP A 201 -1.88 -11.89 -5.40
CA ASP A 201 -0.48 -12.11 -5.75
C ASP A 201 0.00 -11.06 -6.75
N PRO A 202 1.07 -10.31 -6.44
CA PRO A 202 1.55 -9.23 -7.30
C PRO A 202 2.01 -9.69 -8.69
N HIS A 203 2.56 -10.90 -8.81
CA HIS A 203 3.00 -11.45 -10.09
C HIS A 203 1.80 -11.93 -10.91
N LYS A 204 0.79 -12.55 -10.29
CA LYS A 204 -0.47 -12.90 -10.97
C LYS A 204 -1.16 -11.64 -11.51
N ILE A 205 -1.21 -10.58 -10.72
CA ILE A 205 -1.76 -9.28 -11.16
C ILE A 205 -0.94 -8.71 -12.33
N PHE A 206 0.40 -8.80 -12.30
CA PHE A 206 1.22 -8.38 -13.42
C PHE A 206 0.86 -9.12 -14.72
N GLU A 207 0.74 -10.45 -14.68
CA GLU A 207 0.40 -11.25 -15.87
C GLU A 207 -1.02 -10.93 -16.39
N GLN A 208 -1.98 -10.68 -15.51
CA GLN A 208 -3.32 -10.24 -15.88
C GLN A 208 -3.31 -8.86 -16.55
N LEU A 209 -2.60 -7.89 -15.97
CA LEU A 209 -2.42 -6.55 -16.55
C LEU A 209 -1.77 -6.63 -17.94
N LYS A 210 -0.65 -7.35 -18.04
CA LYS A 210 0.09 -7.52 -19.28
C LYS A 210 -0.77 -8.13 -20.37
N SER A 211 -1.40 -9.26 -20.09
CA SER A 211 -2.29 -9.94 -21.03
C SER A 211 -3.43 -9.05 -21.50
N TYR A 212 -4.07 -8.33 -20.58
CA TYR A 212 -5.16 -7.44 -20.92
C TYR A 212 -4.69 -6.24 -21.77
N ILE A 213 -3.61 -5.57 -21.39
CA ILE A 213 -3.02 -4.44 -22.13
C ILE A 213 -2.63 -4.88 -23.54
N GLU A 214 -1.96 -6.03 -23.68
CA GLU A 214 -1.57 -6.59 -24.98
C GLU A 214 -2.80 -6.93 -25.84
N SER A 215 -3.89 -7.42 -25.25
CA SER A 215 -5.14 -7.70 -25.94
C SER A 215 -5.85 -6.45 -26.48
N LEU A 216 -5.61 -5.31 -25.84
CA LEU A 216 -6.18 -4.01 -26.25
C LEU A 216 -5.31 -3.30 -27.30
N ALA A 217 -4.08 -3.78 -27.52
CA ALA A 217 -3.14 -3.17 -28.45
C ALA A 217 -3.64 -3.28 -29.90
N PRO A 218 -3.80 -2.15 -30.61
CA PRO A 218 -4.16 -2.20 -32.02
C PRO A 218 -2.96 -2.72 -32.85
N PRO A 219 -3.18 -3.46 -33.96
CA PRO A 219 -2.12 -4.05 -34.75
C PRO A 219 -1.23 -3.03 -35.48
N THR A 220 -1.52 -1.76 -35.32
CA THR A 220 -0.82 -0.62 -35.94
C THR A 220 0.30 -0.03 -35.08
N VAL A 221 0.49 -0.54 -33.86
CA VAL A 221 1.58 -0.17 -32.94
C VAL A 221 2.12 -1.42 -32.23
N THR A 222 3.32 -1.31 -31.69
CA THR A 222 3.89 -2.37 -30.81
C THR A 222 3.77 -1.90 -29.36
N VAL A 223 3.26 -2.78 -28.50
CA VAL A 223 3.13 -2.51 -27.05
C VAL A 223 4.03 -3.48 -26.28
N GLU A 224 4.80 -2.94 -25.35
CA GLU A 224 5.63 -3.71 -24.41
C GLU A 224 5.25 -3.32 -23.00
N VAL A 225 5.02 -4.32 -22.13
CA VAL A 225 4.70 -4.12 -20.70
C VAL A 225 5.82 -4.69 -19.86
N ARG A 226 6.42 -3.87 -19.01
CA ARG A 226 7.54 -4.24 -18.13
C ARG A 226 7.13 -4.15 -16.68
N LEU A 227 7.49 -5.18 -15.91
CA LEU A 227 7.39 -5.14 -14.45
C LEU A 227 8.56 -4.31 -13.89
N LEU A 228 8.28 -3.34 -13.03
CA LEU A 228 9.29 -2.53 -12.37
C LEU A 228 9.56 -3.01 -10.94
N THR A 229 8.50 -3.16 -10.13
CA THR A 229 8.61 -3.65 -8.76
C THR A 229 7.31 -4.28 -8.29
N THR A 230 7.40 -5.10 -7.26
CA THR A 230 6.27 -5.74 -6.59
C THR A 230 6.43 -5.68 -5.07
N GLY A 231 5.30 -5.74 -4.36
CA GLY A 231 5.25 -5.93 -2.92
C GLY A 231 3.97 -6.68 -2.57
N LYS A 232 4.08 -7.69 -1.73
CA LYS A 232 2.90 -8.45 -1.27
C LYS A 232 2.04 -7.61 -0.34
N PRO A 233 0.70 -7.72 -0.40
CA PRO A 233 -0.16 -7.20 0.65
C PRO A 233 -0.03 -8.05 1.91
N ALA A 234 -0.35 -7.46 3.06
CA ALA A 234 -0.46 -8.15 4.33
C ALA A 234 -1.86 -7.96 4.92
N LEU A 235 -2.44 -9.04 5.44
CA LEU A 235 -3.72 -9.02 6.14
C LEU A 235 -3.63 -9.99 7.33
N PHE A 236 -3.80 -9.47 8.53
CA PHE A 236 -3.67 -10.24 9.77
C PHE A 236 -5.02 -10.35 10.49
N PRO A 237 -5.33 -11.50 11.11
CA PRO A 237 -6.51 -11.62 11.96
C PRO A 237 -6.42 -10.66 13.16
N PHE A 238 -7.36 -9.75 13.27
CA PHE A 238 -7.40 -8.76 14.37
C PHE A 238 -7.87 -9.38 15.71
N ASP A 239 -8.34 -10.62 15.69
CA ASP A 239 -8.75 -11.40 16.86
C ASP A 239 -7.67 -12.37 17.36
N SER A 240 -6.47 -12.36 16.75
CA SER A 240 -5.34 -13.18 17.21
C SER A 240 -4.90 -12.80 18.63
N PRO A 241 -4.34 -13.75 19.41
CA PRO A 241 -3.89 -13.48 20.80
C PRO A 241 -2.92 -12.30 20.90
N ALA A 242 -1.99 -12.16 19.95
CA ALA A 242 -1.03 -11.05 19.93
C ALA A 242 -1.72 -9.69 19.65
N MET A 243 -2.70 -9.65 18.75
CA MET A 243 -3.50 -8.44 18.47
C MET A 243 -4.37 -8.06 19.67
N LYS A 244 -4.98 -9.04 20.34
CA LYS A 244 -5.74 -8.80 21.59
C LYS A 244 -4.85 -8.32 22.73
N ALA A 245 -3.62 -8.79 22.82
CA ALA A 245 -2.62 -8.24 23.75
C ALA A 245 -2.30 -6.77 23.44
N ALA A 246 -2.15 -6.42 22.17
CA ALA A 246 -1.94 -5.03 21.74
C ALA A 246 -3.15 -4.15 22.07
N GLU A 247 -4.36 -4.62 21.83
CA GLU A 247 -5.60 -3.92 22.21
C GLU A 247 -5.63 -3.60 23.71
N ARG A 248 -5.33 -4.59 24.57
CA ARG A 248 -5.24 -4.37 26.02
C ARG A 248 -4.11 -3.42 26.42
N ALA A 249 -2.98 -3.46 25.69
CA ALA A 249 -1.86 -2.55 25.95
C ALA A 249 -2.24 -1.09 25.67
N TYR A 250 -2.99 -0.81 24.63
CA TYR A 250 -3.51 0.54 24.38
C TYR A 250 -4.49 0.98 25.46
N VAL A 251 -5.40 0.12 25.89
CA VAL A 251 -6.32 0.46 26.99
C VAL A 251 -5.58 0.79 28.28
N ARG A 252 -4.56 0.00 28.63
CA ARG A 252 -3.80 0.17 29.88
C ARG A 252 -2.71 1.23 29.82
N GLY A 253 -1.95 1.27 28.72
CA GLY A 253 -0.79 2.14 28.57
C GLY A 253 -1.13 3.48 27.92
N TRP A 254 -2.01 3.46 26.91
CA TRP A 254 -2.46 4.68 26.22
C TRP A 254 -3.67 5.33 26.91
N GLY A 255 -4.50 4.54 27.58
CA GLY A 255 -5.72 5.00 28.26
C GLY A 255 -6.93 5.11 27.34
N ALA A 256 -6.90 4.56 26.13
CA ALA A 256 -8.01 4.55 25.19
C ALA A 256 -8.11 3.22 24.45
N GLN A 257 -9.33 2.85 24.07
CA GLN A 257 -9.61 1.69 23.24
C GLN A 257 -9.14 1.98 21.81
N PRO A 258 -8.23 1.15 21.23
CA PRO A 258 -7.80 1.36 19.86
C PRO A 258 -8.87 0.90 18.87
N VAL A 259 -8.86 1.50 17.68
CA VAL A 259 -9.62 1.00 16.53
C VAL A 259 -8.71 0.15 15.65
N PHE A 260 -9.25 -0.95 15.11
CA PHE A 260 -8.53 -1.71 14.09
C PHE A 260 -8.78 -1.10 12.72
N THR A 261 -7.70 -0.81 11.99
CA THR A 261 -7.77 -0.15 10.68
C THR A 261 -6.97 -0.92 9.64
N ARG A 262 -7.32 -0.72 8.37
CA ARG A 262 -6.53 -1.18 7.24
C ARG A 262 -5.68 0.00 6.73
N GLY A 263 -4.38 -0.24 6.55
CA GLY A 263 -3.44 0.75 6.02
C GLY A 263 -3.52 0.88 4.51
N GLY A 264 -3.39 2.12 4.02
CA GLY A 264 -3.32 2.40 2.58
C GLY A 264 -1.90 2.26 1.99
N GLY A 265 -0.88 2.33 2.82
CA GLY A 265 0.53 2.20 2.45
C GLY A 265 1.00 0.75 2.33
N SER A 266 2.28 0.59 1.97
CA SER A 266 2.96 -0.70 1.86
C SER A 266 4.24 -0.65 2.67
N ILE A 267 4.46 -1.68 3.50
CA ILE A 267 5.72 -1.93 4.19
C ILE A 267 6.14 -3.35 3.79
N PRO A 268 6.99 -3.51 2.77
CA PRO A 268 7.25 -4.83 2.16
C PRO A 268 7.76 -5.87 3.14
N VAL A 269 8.60 -5.48 4.11
CA VAL A 269 9.16 -6.38 5.11
C VAL A 269 8.11 -7.03 6.02
N VAL A 270 6.95 -6.42 6.19
CA VAL A 270 5.85 -6.98 7.00
C VAL A 270 5.37 -8.31 6.42
N ALA A 271 5.12 -8.34 5.10
CA ALA A 271 4.73 -9.55 4.42
C ALA A 271 5.87 -10.59 4.39
N ASP A 272 7.12 -10.14 4.18
CA ASP A 272 8.28 -11.04 4.18
C ASP A 272 8.50 -11.70 5.55
N ILE A 273 8.40 -10.98 6.65
CA ILE A 273 8.49 -11.55 8.01
C ILE A 273 7.38 -12.57 8.24
N ALA A 274 6.13 -12.23 7.92
CA ALA A 274 5.01 -13.14 8.09
C ALA A 274 5.18 -14.43 7.28
N ASP A 275 5.59 -14.33 6.02
CA ASP A 275 5.75 -15.46 5.10
C ASP A 275 6.96 -16.34 5.47
N LEU A 276 8.13 -15.73 5.74
CA LEU A 276 9.38 -16.44 5.94
C LEU A 276 9.49 -17.05 7.34
N MET A 277 9.00 -16.35 8.36
CA MET A 277 9.09 -16.78 9.75
C MET A 277 7.84 -17.53 10.22
N GLY A 278 6.70 -17.40 9.52
CA GLY A 278 5.44 -18.05 9.87
C GLY A 278 4.85 -17.57 11.20
N ILE A 279 5.14 -16.35 11.61
CA ILE A 279 4.71 -15.77 12.89
C ILE A 279 3.73 -14.62 12.69
N PRO A 280 2.82 -14.36 13.64
CA PRO A 280 1.96 -13.18 13.60
C PRO A 280 2.79 -11.90 13.66
N VAL A 281 2.38 -10.89 12.90
CA VAL A 281 2.95 -9.54 12.92
C VAL A 281 1.92 -8.57 13.49
N VAL A 282 2.33 -7.74 14.43
CA VAL A 282 1.52 -6.67 15.03
C VAL A 282 2.09 -5.33 14.63
N LEU A 283 1.25 -4.49 14.01
CA LEU A 283 1.62 -3.15 13.57
C LEU A 283 1.14 -2.14 14.61
N MET A 284 2.06 -1.66 15.43
CA MET A 284 1.82 -0.76 16.58
C MET A 284 2.63 0.52 16.42
N GLY A 285 2.20 1.45 15.57
CA GLY A 285 2.88 2.73 15.38
C GLY A 285 2.24 3.86 16.19
N PHE A 286 2.98 4.93 16.36
CA PHE A 286 2.61 6.08 17.19
C PHE A 286 2.80 7.42 16.43
N GLY A 287 2.95 7.40 15.11
CA GLY A 287 2.95 8.58 14.26
C GLY A 287 1.54 9.16 14.08
N LEU A 288 1.45 10.37 13.55
CA LEU A 288 0.20 11.04 13.19
C LEU A 288 0.21 11.38 11.68
N ASP A 289 -0.97 11.44 11.07
CA ASP A 289 -1.10 11.75 9.64
C ASP A 289 -0.59 13.17 9.28
N ASP A 290 -0.48 14.07 10.26
CA ASP A 290 0.03 15.43 10.10
C ASP A 290 1.51 15.61 10.50
N ASP A 291 2.23 14.52 10.76
CA ASP A 291 3.67 14.56 11.07
C ASP A 291 4.52 14.97 9.85
N GLY A 292 3.94 15.00 8.65
CA GLY A 292 4.61 15.47 7.44
C GLY A 292 5.62 14.48 6.89
N LEU A 293 5.32 13.17 6.97
CA LEU A 293 6.16 12.10 6.43
C LEU A 293 6.60 12.38 4.99
N HIS A 294 7.89 12.15 4.70
CA HIS A 294 8.53 12.40 3.39
C HIS A 294 8.43 13.86 2.89
N SER A 295 8.21 14.81 3.80
CA SER A 295 8.10 16.22 3.44
C SER A 295 9.03 17.12 4.26
N PRO A 296 9.31 18.37 3.81
CA PRO A 296 10.06 19.32 4.63
C PRO A 296 9.36 19.57 5.98
N ASN A 297 10.17 19.69 7.03
CA ASN A 297 9.72 19.88 8.41
C ASN A 297 8.93 18.70 8.99
N GLU A 298 9.24 17.48 8.56
CA GLU A 298 8.80 16.27 9.22
C GLU A 298 9.03 16.37 10.73
N ARG A 299 8.04 15.92 11.51
CA ARG A 299 8.06 16.04 12.97
C ARG A 299 7.55 14.76 13.62
N TYR A 300 7.85 14.62 14.91
CA TYR A 300 7.28 13.61 15.76
C TYR A 300 6.92 14.21 17.13
N SER A 301 5.71 13.94 17.62
CA SER A 301 5.23 14.50 18.89
C SER A 301 5.96 13.86 20.07
N ILE A 302 6.50 14.68 21.00
CA ILE A 302 7.12 14.20 22.23
C ILE A 302 6.10 13.44 23.10
N GLU A 303 4.85 13.88 23.14
CA GLU A 303 3.77 13.19 23.85
C GLU A 303 3.53 11.79 23.25
N MET A 304 3.44 11.68 21.90
CA MET A 304 3.30 10.40 21.21
C MET A 304 4.47 9.48 21.53
N PHE A 305 5.69 9.99 21.52
CA PHE A 305 6.90 9.24 21.86
C PHE A 305 6.85 8.67 23.28
N GLN A 306 6.50 9.49 24.28
CA GLN A 306 6.44 9.06 25.67
C GLN A 306 5.34 8.01 25.90
N ARG A 307 4.12 8.28 25.45
CA ARG A 307 3.00 7.35 25.56
C ARG A 307 3.23 6.07 24.76
N GLY A 308 3.90 6.16 23.61
CA GLY A 308 4.31 5.01 22.82
C GLY A 308 5.25 4.07 23.58
N ILE A 309 6.25 4.62 24.30
CA ILE A 309 7.14 3.85 25.16
C ILE A 309 6.35 3.13 26.27
N GLU A 310 5.47 3.85 26.95
CA GLU A 310 4.64 3.29 28.02
C GLU A 310 3.73 2.16 27.48
N THR A 311 3.07 2.39 26.36
CA THR A 311 2.19 1.40 25.72
C THR A 311 2.98 0.16 25.27
N THR A 312 4.19 0.34 24.73
CA THR A 312 5.06 -0.76 24.33
C THR A 312 5.50 -1.61 25.54
N ILE A 313 5.84 -0.98 26.66
CA ILE A 313 6.16 -1.69 27.90
C ILE A 313 4.97 -2.54 28.35
N VAL A 314 3.77 -1.96 28.38
CA VAL A 314 2.54 -2.69 28.75
C VAL A 314 2.26 -3.82 27.75
N TYR A 315 2.56 -3.63 26.45
CA TYR A 315 2.40 -4.69 25.46
C TYR A 315 3.30 -5.90 25.74
N LEU A 316 4.55 -5.70 26.14
CA LEU A 316 5.43 -6.80 26.53
C LEU A 316 4.87 -7.57 27.75
N GLU A 317 4.25 -6.87 28.71
CA GLU A 317 3.55 -7.51 29.85
C GLU A 317 2.33 -8.33 29.38
N GLU A 318 1.52 -7.78 28.48
CA GLU A 318 0.35 -8.47 27.94
C GLU A 318 0.73 -9.71 27.11
N LEU A 319 1.84 -9.65 26.37
CA LEU A 319 2.38 -10.81 25.64
C LEU A 319 2.80 -11.94 26.59
N ALA A 320 3.37 -11.62 27.74
CA ALA A 320 3.74 -12.64 28.74
C ALA A 320 2.51 -13.39 29.28
N ASN A 321 1.32 -12.79 29.24
CA ASN A 321 0.09 -13.41 29.69
C ASN A 321 -0.58 -14.28 28.60
N VAL A 322 -0.32 -14.03 27.31
CA VAL A 322 -0.88 -14.82 26.20
C VAL A 322 -0.55 -16.30 26.34
N ASN A 323 0.68 -16.64 26.74
CA ASN A 323 1.14 -18.02 26.88
C ASN A 323 0.68 -18.69 28.20
N ARG A 324 0.02 -17.98 29.10
CA ARG A 324 -0.52 -18.54 30.36
C ARG A 324 -1.95 -19.00 30.24
N ASP A 325 -2.67 -18.51 29.22
CA ASP A 325 -4.08 -18.78 28.96
C ASP A 325 -4.29 -19.82 27.83
N ALA A 326 -3.20 -20.32 27.23
CA ALA A 326 -3.17 -21.38 26.21
C ALA A 326 -2.73 -22.73 26.81
#